data_e1094b4a7a3e3cedcb730111a66c925c
#
_entry.id   e1094b4a7a3e3cedcb730111a66c925c
#
_cell.length_a   1.000
_cell.length_b   1.000
_cell.length_c   1.000
_cell.angle_alpha   90.00
_cell.angle_beta   90.00
_cell.angle_gamma   90.00
#
_symmetry.space_group_name_H-M   'P 1'
#
loop_
_entity.id
_entity.type
_entity.pdbx_description
1 polymer ?
#
loop_
_entity_poly.entity_id
_entity_poly.type
_entity_poly.pdbx_seq_one_letter_code
_entity_poly.pdbx_strand_id
1 'polypeptide(L)'
;PVHLTIDIDGLDGSLVPATGTPVPGGLTYWQVHETIQALFNAPNAVVVSADVNEIGVQEDSPLTQFTAAMLATNVVAAHASARQRGAWNATAPTSGSERLPHDFTGFSASSGGE
;
A
#
# COMPACT_ATOMS: atom_id res chain seq x y z
N PRO A 1 7.72 10.41 1.24
CA PRO A 1 6.87 9.35 1.78
C PRO A 1 5.70 9.07 0.83
N VAL A 2 5.29 7.81 0.76
CA VAL A 2 4.20 7.32 -0.07
C VAL A 2 3.25 6.52 0.81
N HIS A 3 1.95 6.75 0.66
CA HIS A 3 0.90 5.84 1.09
C HIS A 3 0.50 4.99 -0.11
N LEU A 4 0.57 3.67 0.02
CA LEU A 4 0.14 2.73 -1.01
C LEU A 4 -1.28 2.28 -0.71
N THR A 5 -2.22 2.60 -1.59
CA THR A 5 -3.56 2.03 -1.55
C THR A 5 -3.73 1.05 -2.69
N ILE A 6 -4.25 -0.12 -2.40
CA ILE A 6 -4.55 -1.17 -3.36
C ILE A 6 -6.06 -1.39 -3.35
N ASP A 7 -6.70 -0.84 -4.37
CA ASP A 7 -8.10 -1.12 -4.64
C ASP A 7 -8.16 -2.38 -5.49
N ILE A 8 -8.73 -3.48 -4.94
CA ILE A 8 -8.67 -4.77 -5.61
C ILE A 8 -9.59 -4.84 -6.84
N ASP A 9 -10.54 -3.95 -6.99
CA ASP A 9 -11.37 -3.91 -8.20
C ASP A 9 -10.61 -3.41 -9.44
N GLY A 10 -9.40 -2.88 -9.26
CA GLY A 10 -8.45 -2.63 -10.34
C GLY A 10 -7.85 -3.91 -10.96
N LEU A 11 -8.00 -5.07 -10.31
CA LEU A 11 -7.61 -6.36 -10.87
C LEU A 11 -8.71 -6.90 -11.81
N ASP A 12 -8.32 -7.85 -12.65
CA ASP A 12 -9.30 -8.56 -13.50
C ASP A 12 -10.36 -9.24 -12.63
N GLY A 13 -11.64 -9.04 -12.98
CA GLY A 13 -12.77 -9.56 -12.21
C GLY A 13 -12.80 -11.08 -12.07
N SER A 14 -12.08 -11.83 -12.91
CA SER A 14 -11.91 -13.27 -12.74
C SER A 14 -11.07 -13.64 -11.52
N LEU A 15 -10.24 -12.71 -11.03
CA LEU A 15 -9.40 -12.87 -9.83
C LEU A 15 -10.10 -12.36 -8.56
N VAL A 16 -11.03 -11.42 -8.71
CA VAL A 16 -11.70 -10.72 -7.62
C VAL A 16 -13.23 -10.62 -7.86
N PRO A 17 -13.90 -11.76 -8.05
CA PRO A 17 -15.32 -11.73 -8.43
C PRO A 17 -16.25 -11.15 -7.36
N ALA A 18 -15.80 -11.07 -6.10
CA ALA A 18 -16.60 -10.56 -4.98
C ALA A 18 -16.32 -9.09 -4.62
N THR A 19 -15.60 -8.35 -5.46
CA THR A 19 -15.52 -6.89 -5.29
C THR A 19 -16.82 -6.21 -5.74
N GLY A 20 -17.03 -4.95 -5.34
CA GLY A 20 -18.25 -4.21 -5.67
C GLY A 20 -18.45 -3.97 -7.17
N THR A 21 -17.37 -3.81 -7.92
CA THR A 21 -17.37 -3.48 -9.37
C THR A 21 -16.39 -4.37 -10.16
N PRO A 22 -16.60 -5.70 -10.20
CA PRO A 22 -15.72 -6.56 -10.96
C PRO A 22 -15.79 -6.24 -12.46
N VAL A 23 -14.64 -6.00 -13.09
CA VAL A 23 -14.55 -5.68 -14.51
C VAL A 23 -13.60 -6.64 -15.22
N PRO A 24 -13.86 -6.99 -16.49
CA PRO A 24 -12.91 -7.74 -17.30
C PRO A 24 -11.75 -6.84 -17.77
N GLY A 25 -10.58 -7.43 -17.95
CA GLY A 25 -9.42 -6.72 -18.50
C GLY A 25 -8.68 -5.83 -17.51
N GLY A 26 -8.90 -6.01 -16.21
CA GLY A 26 -8.13 -5.38 -15.17
C GLY A 26 -6.70 -5.94 -15.06
N LEU A 27 -5.94 -5.46 -14.08
CA LEU A 27 -4.57 -5.90 -13.83
C LEU A 27 -4.53 -7.38 -13.45
N THR A 28 -3.51 -8.08 -13.92
CA THR A 28 -3.22 -9.41 -13.41
C THR A 28 -2.59 -9.32 -12.03
N TYR A 29 -2.68 -10.41 -11.25
CA TYR A 29 -2.00 -10.52 -9.96
C TYR A 29 -0.50 -10.19 -10.06
N TRP A 30 0.17 -10.68 -11.09
CA TRP A 30 1.61 -10.47 -11.27
C TRP A 30 1.97 -9.03 -11.61
N GLN A 31 1.13 -8.32 -12.37
CA GLN A 31 1.34 -6.89 -12.64
C GLN A 31 1.26 -6.06 -11.35
N VAL A 32 0.30 -6.37 -10.49
CA VAL A 32 0.20 -5.70 -9.18
C VAL A 32 1.39 -6.07 -8.30
N HIS A 33 1.77 -7.36 -8.25
CA HIS A 33 2.95 -7.81 -7.52
C HIS A 33 4.23 -7.07 -7.97
N GLU A 34 4.48 -7.01 -9.27
CA GLU A 34 5.64 -6.30 -9.83
C GLU A 34 5.61 -4.81 -9.51
N THR A 35 4.44 -4.19 -9.54
CA THR A 35 4.26 -2.78 -9.17
C THR A 35 4.62 -2.53 -7.70
N ILE A 36 4.17 -3.41 -6.80
CA ILE A 36 4.55 -3.37 -5.39
C ILE A 36 6.08 -3.47 -5.24
N GLN A 37 6.69 -4.46 -5.90
CA GLN A 37 8.15 -4.65 -5.83
C GLN A 37 8.92 -3.42 -6.38
N ALA A 38 8.47 -2.88 -7.50
CA ALA A 38 9.08 -1.70 -8.11
C ALA A 38 9.00 -0.48 -7.17
N LEU A 39 7.86 -0.26 -6.53
CA LEU A 39 7.66 0.84 -5.59
C LEU A 39 8.59 0.74 -4.37
N PHE A 40 8.70 -0.44 -3.76
CA PHE A 40 9.58 -0.66 -2.60
C PHE A 40 11.08 -0.68 -2.95
N ASN A 41 11.42 -0.80 -4.23
CA ASN A 41 12.79 -0.71 -4.74
C ASN A 41 13.13 0.66 -5.32
N ALA A 42 12.16 1.56 -5.43
CA ALA A 42 12.38 2.89 -6.00
C ALA A 42 13.28 3.74 -5.07
N PRO A 43 14.36 4.34 -5.61
CA PRO A 43 15.35 5.04 -4.78
C PRO A 43 14.82 6.34 -4.16
N ASN A 44 13.74 6.88 -4.69
CA ASN A 44 13.16 8.17 -4.29
C ASN A 44 11.76 8.03 -3.67
N ALA A 45 11.34 6.81 -3.35
CA ALA A 45 10.06 6.54 -2.71
C ALA A 45 10.26 5.77 -1.40
N VAL A 46 9.53 6.17 -0.37
CA VAL A 46 9.47 5.48 0.91
C VAL A 46 8.01 5.22 1.24
N VAL A 47 7.62 3.96 1.20
CA VAL A 47 6.25 3.55 1.57
C VAL A 47 6.13 3.54 3.08
N VAL A 48 5.35 4.44 3.63
CA VAL A 48 5.17 4.65 5.08
C VAL A 48 3.90 4.02 5.61
N SER A 49 2.93 3.77 4.74
CA SER A 49 1.67 3.10 5.08
C SER A 49 1.07 2.45 3.83
N ALA A 50 0.21 1.47 4.04
CA ALA A 50 -0.51 0.82 2.96
C ALA A 50 -1.86 0.28 3.45
N ASP A 51 -2.81 0.17 2.53
CA ASP A 51 -4.07 -0.53 2.73
C ASP A 51 -4.49 -1.32 1.49
N VAL A 52 -5.46 -2.21 1.67
CA VAL A 52 -6.11 -2.96 0.60
C VAL A 52 -7.62 -2.82 0.78
N ASN A 53 -8.30 -2.33 -0.23
CA ASN A 53 -9.69 -1.93 -0.18
C ASN A 53 -10.58 -2.75 -1.11
N GLU A 54 -11.90 -2.52 -1.04
CA GLU A 54 -12.95 -3.08 -1.89
C GLU A 54 -13.04 -4.62 -1.84
N ILE A 55 -12.71 -5.20 -0.69
CA ILE A 55 -12.76 -6.65 -0.48
C ILE A 55 -14.18 -7.05 -0.10
N GLY A 56 -14.92 -7.59 -1.05
CA GLY A 56 -16.18 -8.26 -0.77
C GLY A 56 -15.98 -9.69 -0.26
N VAL A 57 -17.01 -10.23 0.36
CA VAL A 57 -17.05 -11.61 0.84
C VAL A 57 -18.06 -12.38 0.02
N GLN A 58 -17.64 -13.51 -0.53
CA GLN A 58 -18.50 -14.46 -1.20
C GLN A 58 -18.33 -15.83 -0.53
N GLU A 59 -19.42 -16.39 0.00
CA GLU A 59 -19.38 -17.62 0.79
C GLU A 59 -18.90 -18.83 -0.04
N ASP A 60 -19.32 -18.90 -1.30
CA ASP A 60 -19.02 -20.04 -2.19
C ASP A 60 -17.65 -19.94 -2.85
N SER A 61 -16.97 -18.81 -2.77
CA SER A 61 -15.68 -18.60 -3.40
C SER A 61 -14.81 -17.61 -2.64
N PRO A 62 -13.80 -18.07 -1.92
CA PRO A 62 -12.90 -17.21 -1.16
C PRO A 62 -11.80 -16.56 -2.03
N LEU A 63 -11.89 -16.64 -3.35
CA LEU A 63 -10.82 -16.19 -4.26
C LEU A 63 -10.47 -14.72 -4.07
N THR A 64 -11.47 -13.85 -3.93
CA THR A 64 -11.26 -12.42 -3.70
C THR A 64 -10.50 -12.16 -2.40
N GLN A 65 -10.90 -12.80 -1.31
CA GLN A 65 -10.26 -12.67 -0.01
C GLN A 65 -8.81 -13.20 -0.04
N PHE A 66 -8.58 -14.35 -0.70
CA PHE A 66 -7.23 -14.89 -0.87
C PHE A 66 -6.35 -13.99 -1.72
N THR A 67 -6.87 -13.46 -2.82
CA THR A 67 -6.13 -12.53 -3.67
C THR A 67 -5.72 -11.29 -2.88
N ALA A 68 -6.63 -10.68 -2.15
CA ALA A 68 -6.37 -9.53 -1.29
C ALA A 68 -5.34 -9.84 -0.19
N ALA A 69 -5.49 -10.98 0.49
CA ALA A 69 -4.57 -11.41 1.54
C ALA A 69 -3.14 -11.65 0.99
N MET A 70 -3.03 -12.23 -0.19
CA MET A 70 -1.75 -12.44 -0.87
C MET A 70 -1.08 -11.11 -1.24
N LEU A 71 -1.84 -10.13 -1.73
CA LEU A 71 -1.30 -8.80 -2.02
C LEU A 71 -0.86 -8.06 -0.75
N ALA A 72 -1.65 -8.11 0.31
CA ALA A 72 -1.26 -7.57 1.61
C ALA A 72 0.02 -8.21 2.14
N THR A 73 0.15 -9.53 2.02
CA THR A 73 1.37 -10.27 2.39
C THR A 73 2.57 -9.83 1.56
N ASN A 74 2.38 -9.59 0.26
CA ASN A 74 3.45 -9.06 -0.61
C ASN A 74 3.92 -7.68 -0.17
N VAL A 75 3.01 -6.80 0.24
CA VAL A 75 3.37 -5.48 0.79
C VAL A 75 4.22 -5.62 2.04
N VAL A 76 3.81 -6.48 2.98
CA VAL A 76 4.58 -6.74 4.21
C VAL A 76 5.96 -7.31 3.91
N ALA A 77 6.05 -8.27 3.00
CA ALA A 77 7.31 -8.89 2.59
C ALA A 77 8.24 -7.90 1.90
N ALA A 78 7.70 -7.09 0.99
CA ALA A 78 8.46 -6.05 0.28
C ALA A 78 8.99 -4.98 1.26
N HIS A 79 8.17 -4.57 2.22
CA HIS A 79 8.56 -3.66 3.28
C HIS A 79 9.70 -4.24 4.15
N ALA A 80 9.55 -5.48 4.61
CA ALA A 80 10.58 -6.15 5.42
C ALA A 80 11.91 -6.24 4.65
N SER A 81 11.84 -6.62 3.38
CA SER A 81 13.01 -6.69 2.49
C SER A 81 13.66 -5.32 2.26
N ALA A 82 12.87 -4.28 2.03
CA ALA A 82 13.38 -2.91 1.88
C ALA A 82 14.11 -2.44 3.15
N ARG A 83 13.56 -2.73 4.33
CA ARG A 83 14.22 -2.42 5.61
C ARG A 83 15.55 -3.15 5.79
N GLN A 84 15.60 -4.44 5.45
CA GLN A 84 16.84 -5.23 5.55
C GLN A 84 17.94 -4.69 4.64
N ARG A 85 17.59 -4.17 3.47
CA ARG A 85 18.53 -3.54 2.54
C ARG A 85 18.95 -2.12 2.96
N GLY A 86 18.38 -1.57 4.02
CA GLY A 86 18.59 -0.18 4.43
C GLY A 86 17.94 0.84 3.50
N ALA A 87 17.10 0.39 2.57
CA ALA A 87 16.40 1.27 1.64
C ALA A 87 15.38 2.18 2.34
N TRP A 88 14.97 1.80 3.54
CA TRP A 88 14.11 2.60 4.38
C TRP A 88 14.60 2.57 5.81
N ASN A 89 15.14 3.70 6.26
CA ASN A 89 15.60 3.89 7.62
C ASN A 89 14.77 5.00 8.30
N ALA A 90 13.68 4.61 8.93
CA ALA A 90 12.81 5.52 9.66
C ALA A 90 13.49 6.20 10.87
N THR A 91 14.66 5.68 11.27
CA THR A 91 15.38 6.14 12.47
C THR A 91 16.70 6.83 12.16
N ALA A 92 17.14 6.87 10.91
CA ALA A 92 18.34 7.61 10.57
C ALA A 92 18.03 9.11 10.70
N PRO A 93 18.61 9.80 11.67
CA PRO A 93 18.60 11.25 11.61
C PRO A 93 19.35 11.60 10.32
N THR A 94 18.69 12.25 9.41
CA THR A 94 19.36 12.89 8.30
C THR A 94 20.39 13.81 8.92
N SER A 95 21.66 13.42 8.84
CA SER A 95 22.75 14.26 9.29
C SER A 95 22.74 15.50 8.43
N GLY A 96 22.30 16.60 8.99
CA GLY A 96 22.30 17.91 8.38
C GLY A 96 21.00 18.27 7.67
N SER A 97 20.28 19.16 8.29
CA SER A 97 19.40 20.20 7.76
C SER A 97 18.27 19.88 6.78
N GLU A 98 18.11 18.68 6.28
CA GLU A 98 16.91 18.27 5.57
C GLU A 98 16.03 17.42 6.48
N ARG A 99 15.39 18.08 7.41
CA ARG A 99 14.13 17.56 7.95
C ARG A 99 13.22 17.41 6.75
N LEU A 100 12.66 16.21 6.57
CA LEU A 100 11.50 16.06 5.71
C LEU A 100 10.55 17.21 6.10
N PRO A 101 10.07 18.03 5.16
CA PRO A 101 9.34 19.26 5.48
C PRO A 101 7.94 19.01 6.05
N HIS A 102 7.72 17.91 6.74
CA HIS A 102 6.42 17.52 7.24
C HIS A 102 6.50 17.06 8.68
N ASP A 103 6.51 18.08 9.48
CA ASP A 103 5.83 18.02 10.75
C ASP A 103 4.34 17.76 10.46
N PHE A 104 3.89 16.54 10.56
CA PHE A 104 2.47 16.19 10.49
C PHE A 104 1.70 16.65 11.74
N THR A 105 2.27 17.50 12.55
CA THR A 105 1.59 18.15 13.68
C THR A 105 0.70 19.32 13.26
N GLY A 106 0.49 19.52 11.97
CA GLY A 106 -0.36 20.60 11.43
C GLY A 106 -1.87 20.45 11.67
N PHE A 107 -2.35 19.45 12.40
CA PHE A 107 -3.69 19.43 12.98
C PHE A 107 -3.64 19.95 14.43
N SER A 108 -3.31 21.21 14.61
CA SER A 108 -3.71 21.88 15.83
C SER A 108 -5.21 22.13 15.72
N ALA A 109 -5.99 21.42 16.51
CA ALA A 109 -7.35 21.83 16.78
C ALA A 109 -7.30 23.27 17.29
N SER A 110 -7.80 24.22 16.50
CA SER A 110 -8.07 25.55 16.99
C SER A 110 -9.14 25.41 18.07
N SER A 111 -8.72 25.42 19.32
CA SER A 111 -9.62 25.67 20.43
C SER A 111 -10.18 27.08 20.23
N GLY A 112 -11.39 27.17 19.66
CA GLY A 112 -12.18 28.37 19.69
C GLY A 112 -12.48 28.66 21.15
N GLY A 113 -11.84 29.67 21.68
CA GLY A 113 -12.23 30.31 22.93
C GLY A 113 -13.00 31.58 22.60
N GLU A 114 -14.12 31.73 23.30
CA GLU A 114 -14.98 32.89 23.50
C GLU A 114 -15.88 33.31 22.33
#